data_e2e761c4501e2f2cc89044c3be93135b
#
_entry.id   e2e761c4501e2f2cc89044c3be93135b
#
_cell.length_a   1.000
_cell.length_b   1.000
_cell.length_c   1.000
_cell.angle_alpha   90.00
_cell.angle_beta   90.00
_cell.angle_gamma   90.00
#
_symmetry.space_group_name_H-M   'P 1'
#
loop_
_entity.id
_entity.type
_entity.pdbx_description
1 polymer ?
#
loop_
_entity_poly.entity_id
_entity_poly.type
_entity_poly.pdbx_seq_one_letter_code
_entity_poly.pdbx_strand_id
1 'polypeptide(L)'
;MLTKEDLQALKSKATELPYVKTQGMGSWAISIVHHKNGKRVVLTPALYEQLGSPKEVQFSIVSDEQVLLIGKELGMSNRYPVSTKNKPTVYRASVTAQIADVFQLDFTEKSSMTFSDVAVDSLDEGTKIAAVRMKVDAEVDHADANHTDD
;
A
#
# COMPACT_ATOMS: atom_id res chain seq x y z
N MET A 1 -5.07 13.00 -13.77
CA MET A 1 -3.85 12.19 -13.73
C MET A 1 -2.79 12.89 -12.93
N LEU A 2 -2.09 12.15 -12.09
CA LEU A 2 -1.02 12.74 -11.30
C LEU A 2 0.14 13.12 -12.21
N THR A 3 0.64 14.33 -12.03
CA THR A 3 1.82 14.75 -12.76
C THR A 3 3.06 14.28 -12.01
N LYS A 4 4.21 14.40 -12.67
CA LYS A 4 5.45 14.05 -12.03
C LYS A 4 5.68 14.92 -10.79
N GLU A 5 5.27 16.18 -10.88
CA GLU A 5 5.41 17.10 -9.74
C GLU A 5 4.50 16.68 -8.60
N ASP A 6 3.29 16.23 -8.91
CA ASP A 6 2.38 15.76 -7.88
C ASP A 6 2.96 14.55 -7.14
N LEU A 7 3.56 13.63 -7.89
CA LEU A 7 4.16 12.47 -7.29
C LEU A 7 5.35 12.84 -6.42
N GLN A 8 6.13 13.80 -6.88
CA GLN A 8 7.27 14.30 -6.11
C GLN A 8 6.81 14.94 -4.81
N ALA A 9 5.75 15.74 -4.89
CA ALA A 9 5.22 16.39 -3.71
C ALA A 9 4.69 15.37 -2.71
N LEU A 10 3.99 14.37 -3.20
CA LEU A 10 3.48 13.32 -2.32
C LEU A 10 4.61 12.56 -1.66
N LYS A 11 5.63 12.25 -2.43
CA LYS A 11 6.77 11.54 -1.89
C LYS A 11 7.47 12.37 -0.83
N SER A 12 7.66 13.65 -1.09
CA SER A 12 8.28 14.54 -0.13
C SER A 12 7.51 14.58 1.16
N LYS A 13 6.20 14.71 1.04
CA LYS A 13 5.35 14.75 2.23
C LYS A 13 5.37 13.44 2.98
N ALA A 14 5.36 12.33 2.25
CA ALA A 14 5.43 11.04 2.88
C ALA A 14 6.72 10.88 3.68
N THR A 15 7.80 11.48 3.19
CA THR A 15 9.07 11.43 3.88
C THR A 15 9.10 12.35 5.08
N GLU A 16 8.47 13.51 4.95
CA GLU A 16 8.49 14.53 5.97
C GLU A 16 7.48 14.32 7.07
N LEU A 17 6.39 13.65 6.73
CA LEU A 17 5.37 13.42 7.74
C LEU A 17 5.96 12.68 8.90
N PRO A 18 5.76 13.20 10.10
CA PRO A 18 6.22 12.46 11.27
C PRO A 18 5.55 11.10 11.24
N TYR A 19 6.31 10.12 11.59
CA TYR A 19 5.77 8.79 11.65
C TYR A 19 4.85 8.74 12.86
N VAL A 20 3.61 9.01 12.61
CA VAL A 20 2.62 9.01 13.68
C VAL A 20 1.94 7.66 13.67
N LYS A 21 2.23 6.89 14.67
CA LYS A 21 1.51 5.65 14.85
C LYS A 21 0.08 6.00 15.23
N THR A 22 -0.83 5.28 14.66
CA THR A 22 -2.24 5.49 14.94
C THR A 22 -2.53 4.99 16.32
N GLN A 23 -2.46 5.86 17.28
CA GLN A 23 -2.61 5.49 18.66
C GLN A 23 -3.96 4.86 18.92
N GLY A 24 -3.95 3.56 19.27
CA GLY A 24 -5.18 2.89 19.67
C GLY A 24 -6.20 2.68 18.57
N MET A 25 -5.85 3.02 17.34
CA MET A 25 -6.79 2.89 16.24
C MET A 25 -6.34 1.84 15.24
N GLY A 26 -5.32 1.09 15.60
CA GLY A 26 -4.77 0.13 14.67
C GLY A 26 -3.75 0.77 13.76
N SER A 27 -2.99 -0.03 13.12
CA SER A 27 -1.91 0.46 12.27
C SER A 27 -2.40 0.65 10.85
N TRP A 28 -1.67 1.44 10.09
CA TRP A 28 -1.88 1.59 8.67
C TRP A 28 -0.96 0.62 7.97
N ALA A 29 -1.54 -0.29 7.23
CA ALA A 29 -0.74 -1.26 6.49
C ALA A 29 -1.54 -1.83 5.36
N ILE A 30 -0.82 -2.36 4.37
CA ILE A 30 -1.45 -3.16 3.33
C ILE A 30 -0.76 -4.52 3.32
N SER A 31 -1.51 -5.52 2.90
CA SER A 31 -0.95 -6.85 2.71
C SER A 31 -1.19 -7.25 1.26
N ILE A 32 -0.13 -7.73 0.63
CA ILE A 32 -0.21 -8.27 -0.72
C ILE A 32 -0.27 -9.78 -0.55
N VAL A 33 -1.40 -10.36 -0.92
CA VAL A 33 -1.60 -11.79 -0.82
C VAL A 33 -1.46 -12.40 -2.21
N HIS A 34 -0.51 -13.29 -2.37
CA HIS A 34 -0.22 -13.89 -3.66
C HIS A 34 -0.21 -15.39 -3.47
N HIS A 35 -1.39 -15.94 -3.37
CA HIS A 35 -1.58 -17.37 -3.15
C HIS A 35 -2.18 -17.98 -4.40
N LYS A 36 -1.88 -19.25 -4.63
CA LYS A 36 -2.41 -19.89 -5.83
C LYS A 36 -3.94 -19.93 -5.85
N ASN A 37 -4.54 -19.91 -4.67
CA ASN A 37 -6.01 -19.92 -4.57
C ASN A 37 -6.62 -18.54 -4.44
N GLY A 38 -5.81 -17.50 -4.52
CA GLY A 38 -6.35 -16.15 -4.43
C GLY A 38 -5.25 -15.12 -4.38
N LYS A 39 -5.42 -14.08 -5.16
CA LYS A 39 -4.50 -12.95 -5.17
C LYS A 39 -5.31 -11.71 -4.86
N ARG A 40 -4.87 -10.97 -3.85
CA ARG A 40 -5.64 -9.82 -3.41
C ARG A 40 -4.78 -8.82 -2.65
N VAL A 41 -5.29 -7.62 -2.52
CA VAL A 41 -4.66 -6.56 -1.74
C VAL A 41 -5.57 -6.24 -0.58
N VAL A 42 -5.06 -6.34 0.64
CA VAL A 42 -5.86 -6.15 1.85
C VAL A 42 -5.35 -4.89 2.56
N LEU A 43 -6.30 -4.01 2.92
CA LEU A 43 -5.95 -2.82 3.69
C LEU A 43 -6.38 -3.04 5.14
N THR A 44 -5.62 -2.46 6.07
CA THR A 44 -6.10 -2.45 7.44
C THR A 44 -7.34 -1.54 7.52
N PRO A 45 -8.26 -1.83 8.40
CA PRO A 45 -9.45 -0.99 8.54
C PRO A 45 -9.10 0.47 8.85
N ALA A 46 -8.07 0.70 9.66
CA ALA A 46 -7.66 2.06 9.99
C ALA A 46 -7.20 2.83 8.76
N LEU A 47 -6.45 2.17 7.88
CA LEU A 47 -6.00 2.82 6.66
C LEU A 47 -7.17 3.09 5.73
N TYR A 48 -8.06 2.13 5.57
CA TYR A 48 -9.23 2.28 4.72
C TYR A 48 -10.07 3.46 5.17
N GLU A 49 -10.22 3.61 6.48
CA GLU A 49 -10.96 4.71 7.07
C GLU A 49 -10.31 6.04 6.74
N GLN A 50 -8.98 6.09 6.79
CA GLN A 50 -8.25 7.31 6.44
C GLN A 50 -8.50 7.72 5.00
N LEU A 51 -8.73 6.77 4.14
CA LEU A 51 -9.00 7.05 2.72
C LEU A 51 -10.46 7.44 2.48
N GLY A 52 -11.28 7.48 3.53
CA GLY A 52 -12.68 7.86 3.40
C GLY A 52 -13.60 6.68 3.15
N SER A 53 -13.15 5.48 3.43
CA SER A 53 -13.92 4.26 3.22
C SER A 53 -14.54 4.20 1.83
N PRO A 54 -13.75 4.39 0.77
CA PRO A 54 -14.30 4.45 -0.58
C PRO A 54 -14.78 3.09 -1.05
N LYS A 55 -15.79 3.10 -1.90
CA LYS A 55 -16.28 1.85 -2.49
C LYS A 55 -15.34 1.32 -3.54
N GLU A 56 -14.57 2.20 -4.15
CA GLU A 56 -13.59 1.84 -5.17
C GLU A 56 -12.32 2.62 -4.92
N VAL A 57 -11.19 2.01 -5.26
CA VAL A 57 -9.90 2.68 -5.12
C VAL A 57 -9.16 2.61 -6.43
N GLN A 58 -8.17 3.47 -6.53
CA GLN A 58 -7.22 3.47 -7.64
C GLN A 58 -5.85 3.21 -7.08
N PHE A 59 -4.98 2.67 -7.92
CA PHE A 59 -3.59 2.41 -7.58
C PHE A 59 -2.69 3.12 -8.56
N SER A 60 -1.57 3.58 -8.08
CA SER A 60 -0.53 4.13 -8.94
C SER A 60 0.82 3.68 -8.41
N ILE A 61 1.76 3.51 -9.30
CA ILE A 61 3.08 2.98 -8.93
C ILE A 61 4.14 4.01 -9.26
N VAL A 62 5.00 4.30 -8.28
CA VAL A 62 6.18 5.11 -8.48
C VAL A 62 7.36 4.17 -8.31
N SER A 63 7.73 3.50 -9.39
CA SER A 63 8.70 2.41 -9.30
C SER A 63 10.09 2.89 -8.88
N ASP A 64 10.50 4.06 -9.33
CA ASP A 64 11.80 4.59 -8.96
C ASP A 64 11.95 4.77 -7.45
N GLU A 65 10.86 5.07 -6.80
CA GLU A 65 10.86 5.34 -5.36
C GLU A 65 10.38 4.16 -4.55
N GLN A 66 9.98 3.09 -5.21
CA GLN A 66 9.44 1.90 -4.54
C GLN A 66 8.22 2.26 -3.71
N VAL A 67 7.31 3.02 -4.31
CA VAL A 67 6.12 3.50 -3.63
C VAL A 67 4.87 3.09 -4.39
N LEU A 68 3.88 2.60 -3.65
CA LEU A 68 2.54 2.33 -4.17
C LEU A 68 1.60 3.38 -3.61
N LEU A 69 0.87 4.04 -4.50
CA LEU A 69 -0.13 5.02 -4.10
C LEU A 69 -1.51 4.38 -4.19
N ILE A 70 -2.32 4.64 -3.17
CA ILE A 70 -3.68 4.10 -3.10
C ILE A 70 -4.61 5.22 -2.69
N GLY A 71 -5.73 5.35 -3.37
CA GLY A 71 -6.71 6.34 -2.99
C GLY A 71 -7.99 6.20 -3.77
N LYS A 72 -8.97 7.00 -3.38
CA LYS A 72 -10.26 7.00 -4.07
C LYS A 72 -10.11 7.57 -5.47
N GLU A 73 -9.26 8.58 -5.62
CA GLU A 73 -9.11 9.27 -6.88
C GLU A 73 -7.66 9.68 -7.09
N LEU A 74 -6.98 9.05 -8.02
CA LEU A 74 -5.59 9.36 -8.36
C LEU A 74 -5.46 9.90 -9.77
N GLY A 75 -6.58 10.17 -10.43
CA GLY A 75 -6.52 10.62 -11.81
C GLY A 75 -6.25 9.50 -12.80
N MET A 76 -6.48 8.27 -12.38
CA MET A 76 -6.27 7.12 -13.25
C MET A 76 -7.57 6.68 -13.87
N SER A 77 -7.49 5.82 -14.90
CA SER A 77 -8.68 5.32 -15.58
C SER A 77 -9.35 4.20 -14.81
N ASN A 78 -8.56 3.33 -14.23
CA ASN A 78 -9.09 2.10 -13.64
C ASN A 78 -9.45 2.28 -12.18
N ARG A 79 -10.62 1.78 -11.82
CA ARG A 79 -11.09 1.79 -10.44
C ARG A 79 -11.39 0.35 -10.05
N TYR A 80 -11.08 0.01 -8.82
CA TYR A 80 -11.21 -1.35 -8.34
C TYR A 80 -12.10 -1.38 -7.13
N PRO A 81 -13.14 -2.21 -7.14
CA PRO A 81 -14.06 -2.27 -6.01
C PRO A 81 -13.37 -2.84 -4.77
N VAL A 82 -13.79 -2.33 -3.63
CA VAL A 82 -13.28 -2.80 -2.35
C VAL A 82 -14.37 -3.59 -1.66
N SER A 83 -14.06 -4.83 -1.31
CA SER A 83 -14.98 -5.65 -0.55
C SER A 83 -14.75 -5.41 0.93
N THR A 84 -15.84 -5.20 1.66
CA THR A 84 -15.75 -4.95 3.10
C THR A 84 -16.39 -6.05 3.92
N LYS A 85 -16.58 -7.22 3.33
CA LYS A 85 -17.16 -8.34 4.08
C LYS A 85 -16.31 -8.70 5.29
N ASN A 86 -15.01 -8.67 5.11
CA ASN A 86 -14.07 -8.90 6.20
C ASN A 86 -13.22 -7.66 6.29
N LYS A 87 -11.93 -7.79 6.07
CA LYS A 87 -11.08 -6.60 5.96
C LYS A 87 -11.28 -5.98 4.59
N PRO A 88 -11.08 -4.67 4.46
CA PRO A 88 -11.18 -4.02 3.15
C PRO A 88 -10.20 -4.67 2.17
N THR A 89 -10.72 -5.22 1.09
CA THR A 89 -9.92 -6.06 0.21
C THR A 89 -10.26 -5.79 -1.25
N VAL A 90 -9.22 -5.67 -2.06
CA VAL A 90 -9.37 -5.60 -3.52
C VAL A 90 -9.06 -6.97 -4.09
N TYR A 91 -10.08 -7.63 -4.60
CA TYR A 91 -9.94 -8.96 -5.19
C TYR A 91 -9.71 -8.82 -6.68
N ARG A 92 -8.49 -8.50 -7.05
CA ARG A 92 -8.15 -8.34 -8.45
C ARG A 92 -6.77 -8.94 -8.69
N ALA A 93 -6.77 -10.16 -9.23
CA ALA A 93 -5.53 -10.91 -9.39
C ALA A 93 -4.52 -10.16 -10.26
N SER A 94 -5.00 -9.49 -11.31
CA SER A 94 -4.09 -8.79 -12.20
C SER A 94 -3.37 -7.64 -11.51
N VAL A 95 -4.08 -6.93 -10.62
CA VAL A 95 -3.46 -5.83 -9.87
C VAL A 95 -2.42 -6.39 -8.91
N THR A 96 -2.78 -7.44 -8.19
CA THR A 96 -1.87 -8.05 -7.24
C THR A 96 -0.61 -8.55 -7.93
N ALA A 97 -0.79 -9.21 -9.07
CA ALA A 97 0.35 -9.75 -9.80
C ALA A 97 1.25 -8.64 -10.31
N GLN A 98 0.66 -7.54 -10.78
CA GLN A 98 1.44 -6.42 -11.28
C GLN A 98 2.24 -5.76 -10.16
N ILE A 99 1.64 -5.59 -9.00
CA ILE A 99 2.34 -5.02 -7.85
C ILE A 99 3.50 -5.92 -7.47
N ALA A 100 3.26 -7.21 -7.40
CA ALA A 100 4.32 -8.16 -7.05
C ALA A 100 5.47 -8.10 -8.05
N ASP A 101 5.13 -7.96 -9.32
CA ASP A 101 6.13 -7.93 -10.38
C ASP A 101 6.95 -6.64 -10.35
N VAL A 102 6.28 -5.52 -10.25
CA VAL A 102 6.97 -4.22 -10.27
C VAL A 102 7.91 -4.07 -9.09
N PHE A 103 7.48 -4.48 -7.92
CA PHE A 103 8.29 -4.32 -6.71
C PHE A 103 9.12 -5.55 -6.41
N GLN A 104 9.08 -6.53 -7.30
CA GLN A 104 9.90 -7.76 -7.20
C GLN A 104 9.71 -8.44 -5.86
N LEU A 105 8.46 -8.63 -5.49
CA LEU A 105 8.13 -9.31 -4.24
C LEU A 105 8.27 -10.80 -4.44
N ASP A 106 8.99 -11.43 -3.51
CA ASP A 106 9.28 -12.86 -3.60
C ASP A 106 8.34 -13.65 -2.72
N PHE A 107 7.41 -14.35 -3.35
CA PHE A 107 6.43 -15.15 -2.63
C PHE A 107 6.77 -16.64 -2.66
N THR A 108 8.03 -16.96 -2.88
CA THR A 108 8.43 -18.36 -2.99
C THR A 108 8.13 -19.13 -1.71
N GLU A 109 8.38 -18.54 -0.57
CA GLU A 109 8.22 -19.23 0.71
C GLU A 109 7.11 -18.64 1.57
N LYS A 110 6.34 -17.73 1.03
CA LYS A 110 5.25 -17.12 1.78
C LYS A 110 4.16 -16.71 0.82
N SER A 111 2.95 -16.63 1.31
CA SER A 111 1.83 -16.28 0.46
C SER A 111 1.34 -14.86 0.69
N SER A 112 1.94 -14.13 1.62
CA SER A 112 1.55 -12.74 1.85
C SER A 112 2.73 -11.95 2.40
N MET A 113 2.69 -10.65 2.11
CA MET A 113 3.65 -9.70 2.65
C MET A 113 2.90 -8.47 3.10
N THR A 114 3.26 -7.96 4.26
CA THR A 114 2.61 -6.79 4.83
C THR A 114 3.58 -5.63 4.83
N PHE A 115 3.07 -4.47 4.40
CA PHE A 115 3.85 -3.24 4.32
C PHE A 115 3.20 -2.21 5.21
N SER A 116 3.92 -1.73 6.21
CA SER A 116 3.37 -0.82 7.21
C SER A 116 4.02 0.55 7.20
N ASP A 117 4.91 0.81 6.26
CA ASP A 117 5.49 2.14 6.13
C ASP A 117 4.57 2.95 5.24
N VAL A 118 3.53 3.50 5.85
CA VAL A 118 2.44 4.16 5.14
C VAL A 118 2.29 5.59 5.62
N ALA A 119 2.17 6.51 4.67
CA ALA A 119 1.85 7.90 4.97
C ALA A 119 0.57 8.25 4.23
N VAL A 120 -0.28 9.03 4.88
CA VAL A 120 -1.54 9.48 4.28
C VAL A 120 -1.52 11.00 4.23
N ASP A 121 -1.85 11.54 3.09
CA ASP A 121 -1.88 12.98 2.93
C ASP A 121 -3.00 13.35 1.96
N SER A 122 -3.32 14.62 1.93
CA SER A 122 -4.34 15.14 1.02
C SER A 122 -3.69 15.61 -0.26
N LEU A 123 -4.23 15.15 -1.39
CA LEU A 123 -3.77 15.63 -2.68
C LEU A 123 -4.37 16.99 -2.96
N ASP A 124 -5.65 17.12 -2.65
CA ASP A 124 -6.35 18.38 -2.69
C ASP A 124 -7.50 18.28 -1.69
N GLU A 125 -8.44 19.19 -1.78
CA GLU A 125 -9.52 19.25 -0.79
C GLU A 125 -10.30 17.95 -0.73
N GLY A 126 -10.25 17.30 0.40
CA GLY A 126 -11.07 16.13 0.66
C GLY A 126 -10.60 14.83 0.05
N THR A 127 -9.55 14.87 -0.77
CA THR A 127 -9.05 13.65 -1.40
C THR A 127 -7.78 13.22 -0.70
N LYS A 128 -7.82 12.05 -0.08
CA LYS A 128 -6.67 11.53 0.63
C LYS A 128 -6.03 10.39 -0.13
N ILE A 129 -4.73 10.34 -0.08
CA ILE A 129 -3.94 9.32 -0.76
C ILE A 129 -2.98 8.71 0.24
N ALA A 130 -2.86 7.41 0.19
CA ALA A 130 -1.88 6.69 0.99
C ALA A 130 -0.67 6.39 0.11
N ALA A 131 0.50 6.66 0.63
CA ALA A 131 1.76 6.30 -0.02
C ALA A 131 2.38 5.19 0.81
N VAL A 132 2.58 4.04 0.19
CA VAL A 132 3.11 2.87 0.87
C VAL A 132 4.49 2.58 0.32
N ARG A 133 5.47 2.54 1.20
CA ARG A 133 6.82 2.20 0.77
C ARG A 133 6.90 0.69 0.62
N MET A 134 7.18 0.27 -0.59
CA MET A 134 7.16 -1.15 -0.93
C MET A 134 8.53 -1.78 -0.92
N LYS A 135 9.49 -1.06 -0.42
CA LYS A 135 10.85 -1.58 -0.38
C LYS A 135 10.94 -2.70 0.65
N VAL A 136 11.49 -3.81 0.21
CA VAL A 136 11.69 -4.94 1.09
C VAL A 136 13.14 -4.91 1.55
N ASP A 137 13.34 -4.80 2.86
CA ASP A 137 14.67 -4.83 3.42
C ASP A 137 15.11 -6.26 3.61
N ALA A 138 16.13 -6.66 2.85
CA ALA A 138 16.62 -8.02 2.93
C ALA A 138 17.17 -8.34 4.31
N GLU A 139 17.71 -7.36 4.96
CA GLU A 139 18.32 -7.57 6.26
C GLU A 139 17.31 -7.72 7.37
N VAL A 140 16.24 -7.47 7.08
CA VAL A 140 15.23 -7.57 8.13
C VAL A 140 14.81 -9.03 8.29
N ASP A 141 15.72 -8.71 8.00
CA ASP A 141 15.40 -9.36 8.09
C ASP A 141 15.53 -10.06 8.65
N HIS A 142 16.25 -9.71 8.58
CA HIS A 142 16.38 -9.89 9.08
C HIS A 142 16.13 -10.24 9.70
N ALA A 143 16.66 -10.23 9.62
CA ALA A 143 16.52 -10.29 10.25
C ALA A 143 16.39 -10.68 10.80
N ASP A 144 16.75 -10.76 10.61
CA ASP A 144 16.62 -10.89 11.12
C ASP A 144 16.60 -11.34 11.51
N ALA A 145 17.11 -11.52 11.47
CA ALA A 145 17.10 -11.68 11.76
C ALA A 145 17.06 -12.11 12.18
N ASN A 146 17.56 -12.29 12.06
CA ASN A 146 17.50 -12.30 12.43
C ASN A 146 17.35 -12.68 12.79
N HIS A 147 17.84 -13.03 12.89
CA HIS A 147 17.66 -12.98 13.24
C HIS A 147 17.57 -13.38 13.58
N THR A 148 18.11 -13.66 13.62
CA THR A 148 18.01 -13.74 13.99
C THR A 148 18.07 -14.00 14.42
N ASP A 149 18.57 -14.35 14.41
CA ASP A 149 18.48 -14.26 14.75
C ASP A 149 18.32 -14.33 15.14
N ASP A 150 18.79 -14.65 15.08
CA ASP A 150 18.48 -14.40 15.27
C ASP A 150 18.19 -14.27 15.51
#